data_2fa7ce07a424479fb516ded0e27cc84f
#
_entry.id   2fa7ce07a424479fb516ded0e27cc84f
#
_cell.length_a   1.000
_cell.length_b   1.000
_cell.length_c   1.000
_cell.angle_alpha   90.00
_cell.angle_beta   90.00
_cell.angle_gamma   90.00
#
_symmetry.space_group_name_H-M   'P 1'
#
loop_
_entity.id
_entity.type
_entity.pdbx_description
1 polymer ?
#
loop_
_entity_poly.entity_id
_entity_poly.type
_entity_poly.pdbx_seq_one_letter_code
_entity_poly.pdbx_strand_id
1 'polypeptide(L)'
;MYGRVGIKTSLTLLEHIGFKVDPTEWADYFKSNLGKDLGGFTILEENGVLFLNDPTLSSEALEDMKRDGYYYLPDKATFLSYLDPYFRENERGFANILSFLKPYFKGVEGNYEEEVLRFVKDSFRNLDTACSADEIIYGRKFGNKPIKGNKMDEFLLLYYAVFNDTKGPARRGFSPMEVGFLLMKEPK
;
A
#
# COMPACT_ATOMS: atom_id res chain seq x y z
N MET A 1 -0.36 -5.16 -0.75
CA MET A 1 -1.40 -4.68 -1.68
C MET A 1 -2.76 -4.57 -1.01
N TYR A 2 -3.28 -5.62 -0.36
CA TYR A 2 -4.58 -5.61 0.30
C TYR A 2 -4.39 -5.53 1.82
N GLY A 3 -5.13 -4.64 2.48
CA GLY A 3 -5.00 -4.43 3.92
C GLY A 3 -5.93 -5.31 4.74
N ARG A 4 -7.13 -5.59 4.21
CA ARG A 4 -8.12 -6.45 4.83
C ARG A 4 -8.85 -7.24 3.76
N VAL A 5 -8.87 -8.55 3.87
CA VAL A 5 -9.51 -9.44 2.88
C VAL A 5 -10.27 -10.54 3.58
N GLY A 6 -11.58 -10.64 3.30
CA GLY A 6 -12.40 -11.76 3.76
C GLY A 6 -12.02 -13.06 3.08
N ILE A 7 -12.24 -14.19 3.76
CA ILE A 7 -11.88 -15.52 3.26
C ILE A 7 -12.44 -15.83 1.87
N LYS A 8 -13.68 -15.44 1.58
CA LYS A 8 -14.30 -15.64 0.24
C LYS A 8 -13.60 -14.81 -0.82
N THR A 9 -13.31 -13.54 -0.53
CA THR A 9 -12.61 -12.64 -1.45
C THR A 9 -11.19 -13.13 -1.71
N SER A 10 -10.48 -13.63 -0.69
CA SER A 10 -9.14 -14.18 -0.87
C SER A 10 -9.12 -15.40 -1.80
N LEU A 11 -10.13 -16.27 -1.73
CA LEU A 11 -10.29 -17.38 -2.68
C LEU A 11 -10.48 -16.86 -4.10
N THR A 12 -11.40 -15.92 -4.30
CA THR A 12 -11.64 -15.31 -5.61
C THR A 12 -10.38 -14.68 -6.19
N LEU A 13 -9.59 -13.98 -5.36
CA LEU A 13 -8.31 -13.39 -5.78
C LEU A 13 -7.30 -14.46 -6.21
N LEU A 14 -7.18 -15.55 -5.44
CA LEU A 14 -6.27 -16.66 -5.74
C LEU A 14 -6.67 -17.38 -7.03
N GLU A 15 -7.96 -17.68 -7.21
CA GLU A 15 -8.50 -18.29 -8.43
C GLU A 15 -8.26 -17.40 -9.65
N HIS A 16 -8.49 -16.08 -9.52
CA HIS A 16 -8.28 -15.10 -10.60
C HIS A 16 -6.83 -15.13 -11.12
N ILE A 17 -5.85 -15.26 -10.23
CA ILE A 17 -4.43 -15.36 -10.59
C ILE A 17 -3.96 -16.79 -10.90
N GLY A 18 -4.91 -17.72 -10.99
CA GLY A 18 -4.68 -19.09 -11.46
C GLY A 18 -4.17 -20.08 -10.41
N PHE A 19 -4.31 -19.79 -9.13
CA PHE A 19 -4.12 -20.77 -8.06
C PHE A 19 -5.38 -21.59 -7.86
N LYS A 20 -5.21 -22.90 -7.73
CA LYS A 20 -6.29 -23.82 -7.34
C LYS A 20 -6.17 -24.08 -5.84
N VAL A 21 -7.16 -23.64 -5.10
CA VAL A 21 -7.20 -23.81 -3.64
C VAL A 21 -8.53 -24.50 -3.31
N ASP A 22 -8.48 -25.56 -2.52
CA ASP A 22 -9.71 -26.17 -2.01
C ASP A 22 -10.34 -25.22 -0.97
N PRO A 23 -11.63 -24.84 -1.14
CA PRO A 23 -12.28 -23.90 -0.23
C PRO A 23 -12.33 -24.40 1.22
N THR A 24 -12.43 -25.70 1.43
CA THR A 24 -12.51 -26.30 2.77
C THR A 24 -11.14 -26.23 3.46
N GLU A 25 -10.09 -26.66 2.75
CA GLU A 25 -8.71 -26.55 3.26
C GLU A 25 -8.34 -25.10 3.57
N TRP A 26 -8.76 -24.16 2.72
CA TRP A 26 -8.52 -22.73 2.94
C TRP A 26 -9.26 -22.20 4.18
N ALA A 27 -10.51 -22.61 4.37
CA ALA A 27 -11.27 -22.26 5.57
C ALA A 27 -10.66 -22.83 6.83
N ASP A 28 -10.20 -24.07 6.80
CA ASP A 28 -9.55 -24.73 7.94
C ASP A 28 -8.19 -24.08 8.25
N TYR A 29 -7.44 -23.66 7.21
CA TYR A 29 -6.22 -22.88 7.40
C TYR A 29 -6.49 -21.58 8.17
N PHE A 30 -7.52 -20.81 7.79
CA PHE A 30 -7.88 -19.57 8.49
C PHE A 30 -8.27 -19.84 9.95
N LYS A 31 -9.13 -20.84 10.19
CA LYS A 31 -9.55 -21.22 11.56
C LYS A 31 -8.37 -21.66 12.43
N SER A 32 -7.47 -22.46 11.88
CA SER A 32 -6.30 -22.97 12.60
C SER A 32 -5.26 -21.90 12.94
N ASN A 33 -5.30 -20.78 12.24
CA ASN A 33 -4.37 -19.66 12.41
C ASN A 33 -5.04 -18.40 12.96
N LEU A 34 -6.23 -18.53 13.51
CA LEU A 34 -6.95 -17.41 14.13
C LEU A 34 -6.09 -16.75 15.24
N GLY A 35 -5.93 -15.44 15.17
CA GLY A 35 -5.14 -14.66 16.12
C GLY A 35 -3.61 -14.76 15.97
N LYS A 36 -3.09 -15.58 15.06
CA LYS A 36 -1.64 -15.72 14.84
C LYS A 36 -1.11 -14.66 13.89
N ASP A 37 0.13 -14.24 14.12
CA ASP A 37 0.89 -13.44 13.15
C ASP A 37 1.38 -14.33 12.01
N LEU A 38 1.04 -13.96 10.81
CA LEU A 38 1.40 -14.63 9.56
C LEU A 38 2.30 -13.73 8.70
N GLY A 39 3.45 -13.36 9.23
CA GLY A 39 4.40 -12.50 8.51
C GLY A 39 3.90 -11.05 8.34
N GLY A 40 3.33 -10.48 9.38
CA GLY A 40 2.80 -9.13 9.41
C GLY A 40 1.30 -9.04 9.08
N PHE A 41 0.60 -10.18 8.99
CA PHE A 41 -0.85 -10.25 8.90
C PHE A 41 -1.42 -11.09 10.03
N THR A 42 -2.64 -10.78 10.43
CA THR A 42 -3.35 -11.54 11.46
C THR A 42 -4.70 -12.00 10.93
N ILE A 43 -5.09 -13.23 11.23
CA ILE A 43 -6.43 -13.70 10.94
C ILE A 43 -7.35 -13.32 12.10
N LEU A 44 -8.43 -12.61 11.80
CA LEU A 44 -9.44 -12.17 12.75
C LEU A 44 -10.81 -12.73 12.35
N GLU A 45 -11.69 -12.88 13.34
CA GLU A 45 -13.10 -13.20 13.12
C GLU A 45 -13.97 -12.04 13.59
N GLU A 46 -14.84 -11.56 12.70
CA GLU A 46 -15.86 -10.55 13.02
C GLU A 46 -17.22 -10.98 12.46
N ASN A 47 -18.23 -11.03 13.29
CA ASN A 47 -19.59 -11.43 12.92
C ASN A 47 -19.66 -12.79 12.17
N GLY A 48 -18.83 -13.75 12.58
CA GLY A 48 -18.76 -15.07 11.96
C GLY A 48 -18.04 -15.13 10.61
N VAL A 49 -17.40 -14.04 10.21
CA VAL A 49 -16.59 -13.98 8.97
C VAL A 49 -15.11 -13.88 9.34
N LEU A 50 -14.30 -14.70 8.69
CA LEU A 50 -12.84 -14.69 8.85
C LEU A 50 -12.19 -13.73 7.87
N PHE A 51 -11.26 -12.92 8.37
CA PHE A 51 -10.51 -11.93 7.61
C PHE A 51 -9.02 -12.10 7.82
N LEU A 52 -8.25 -11.96 6.74
CA LEU A 52 -6.83 -11.63 6.80
C LEU A 52 -6.71 -10.12 6.94
N ASN A 53 -6.05 -9.66 7.99
CA ASN A 53 -5.96 -8.25 8.37
C ASN A 53 -4.51 -7.80 8.50
N ASP A 54 -4.17 -6.65 7.90
CA ASP A 54 -2.91 -5.95 8.13
C ASP A 54 -3.04 -5.12 9.42
N PRO A 55 -2.33 -5.47 10.51
CA PRO A 55 -2.46 -4.77 11.79
C PRO A 55 -1.88 -3.35 11.76
N THR A 56 -1.21 -2.95 10.70
CA THR A 56 -0.63 -1.60 10.56
C THR A 56 -1.61 -0.58 10.01
N LEU A 57 -2.80 -1.02 9.55
CA LEU A 57 -3.84 -0.11 9.09
C LEU A 57 -4.44 0.68 10.25
N SER A 58 -4.75 1.94 9.99
CA SER A 58 -5.50 2.77 10.94
C SER A 58 -6.91 2.22 11.17
N SER A 59 -7.50 2.54 12.32
CA SER A 59 -8.89 2.16 12.60
C SER A 59 -9.86 2.76 11.59
N GLU A 60 -9.58 3.96 11.09
CA GLU A 60 -10.38 4.64 10.08
C GLU A 60 -10.34 3.90 8.74
N ALA A 61 -9.15 3.52 8.27
CA ALA A 61 -8.99 2.71 7.07
C ALA A 61 -9.71 1.37 7.18
N LEU A 62 -9.66 0.73 8.35
CA LEU A 62 -10.38 -0.52 8.60
C LEU A 62 -11.90 -0.33 8.56
N GLU A 63 -12.44 0.76 9.12
CA GLU A 63 -13.88 1.06 9.04
C GLU A 63 -14.32 1.31 7.60
N ASP A 64 -13.55 2.02 6.81
CA ASP A 64 -13.84 2.23 5.39
C ASP A 64 -13.80 0.91 4.58
N MET A 65 -12.92 0.00 4.96
CA MET A 65 -12.85 -1.33 4.34
C MET A 65 -13.97 -2.29 4.78
N LYS A 66 -14.75 -1.96 5.80
CA LYS A 66 -15.96 -2.73 6.17
C LYS A 66 -17.14 -2.43 5.25
N ARG A 67 -17.12 -1.30 4.55
CA ARG A 67 -18.14 -0.97 3.56
C ARG A 67 -18.01 -1.88 2.33
N ASP A 68 -19.10 -2.14 1.66
CA ASP A 68 -19.08 -2.87 0.40
C ASP A 68 -18.23 -2.14 -0.63
N GLY A 69 -17.42 -2.89 -1.35
CA GLY A 69 -16.53 -2.31 -2.35
C GLY A 69 -15.75 -3.37 -3.12
N TYR A 70 -15.28 -2.96 -4.28
CA TYR A 70 -14.51 -3.83 -5.16
C TYR A 70 -13.05 -3.91 -4.70
N TYR A 71 -12.43 -5.07 -4.95
CA TYR A 71 -10.99 -5.25 -4.85
C TYR A 71 -10.37 -5.16 -6.25
N TYR A 72 -9.20 -4.57 -6.31
CA TYR A 72 -8.39 -4.62 -7.53
C TYR A 72 -8.02 -6.08 -7.82
N LEU A 73 -8.21 -6.50 -9.08
CA LEU A 73 -7.90 -7.86 -9.53
C LEU A 73 -6.70 -7.80 -10.48
N PRO A 74 -5.47 -7.96 -9.99
CA PRO A 74 -4.28 -7.96 -10.82
C PRO A 74 -4.19 -9.25 -11.65
N ASP A 75 -3.48 -9.20 -12.77
CA ASP A 75 -2.98 -10.42 -13.36
C ASP A 75 -1.92 -11.09 -12.45
N LYS A 76 -1.62 -12.36 -12.76
CA LYS A 76 -0.69 -13.15 -11.94
C LYS A 76 0.71 -12.54 -11.86
N ALA A 77 1.24 -12.00 -12.96
CA ALA A 77 2.57 -11.43 -13.00
C ALA A 77 2.64 -10.19 -12.11
N THR A 78 1.67 -9.28 -12.23
CA THR A 78 1.52 -8.11 -11.37
C THR A 78 1.39 -8.51 -9.91
N PHE A 79 0.56 -9.51 -9.58
CA PHE A 79 0.41 -9.97 -8.19
C PHE A 79 1.75 -10.47 -7.62
N LEU A 80 2.46 -11.30 -8.37
CA LEU A 80 3.74 -11.86 -7.94
C LEU A 80 4.84 -10.80 -7.79
N SER A 81 4.78 -9.70 -8.56
CA SER A 81 5.72 -8.58 -8.42
C SER A 81 5.72 -7.97 -7.03
N TYR A 82 4.60 -8.02 -6.31
CA TYR A 82 4.51 -7.51 -4.94
C TYR A 82 5.20 -8.40 -3.89
N LEU A 83 5.67 -9.59 -4.27
CA LEU A 83 6.55 -10.39 -3.42
C LEU A 83 7.98 -9.85 -3.39
N ASP A 84 8.36 -9.07 -4.39
CA ASP A 84 9.63 -8.35 -4.38
C ASP A 84 9.53 -7.11 -3.46
N PRO A 85 10.31 -7.03 -2.38
CA PRO A 85 10.32 -5.87 -1.51
C PRO A 85 10.79 -4.59 -2.20
N TYR A 86 11.44 -4.71 -3.34
CA TYR A 86 11.94 -3.59 -4.15
C TYR A 86 11.02 -3.24 -5.32
N PHE A 87 9.91 -3.97 -5.51
CA PHE A 87 8.95 -3.67 -6.59
C PHE A 87 8.36 -2.27 -6.43
N ARG A 88 8.25 -1.56 -7.55
CA ARG A 88 7.74 -0.19 -7.65
C ARG A 88 6.81 -0.10 -8.86
N GLU A 89 5.59 0.37 -8.66
CA GLU A 89 4.63 0.57 -9.75
C GLU A 89 5.06 1.69 -10.69
N ASN A 90 5.66 2.74 -10.13
CA ASN A 90 6.17 3.88 -10.89
C ASN A 90 7.70 4.01 -10.70
N GLU A 91 8.47 3.16 -11.39
CA GLU A 91 9.94 3.18 -11.34
C GLU A 91 10.53 4.53 -11.75
N ARG A 92 9.98 5.16 -12.80
CA ARG A 92 10.44 6.46 -13.28
C ARG A 92 10.21 7.55 -12.24
N GLY A 93 9.03 7.58 -11.64
CA GLY A 93 8.70 8.53 -10.58
C GLY A 93 9.62 8.35 -9.37
N PHE A 94 9.86 7.11 -8.96
CA PHE A 94 10.78 6.82 -7.87
C PHE A 94 12.21 7.25 -8.18
N ALA A 95 12.71 7.00 -9.39
CA ALA A 95 14.04 7.45 -9.84
C ALA A 95 14.18 8.99 -9.78
N ASN A 96 13.09 9.72 -10.09
CA ASN A 96 13.06 11.18 -9.95
C ASN A 96 13.15 11.60 -8.47
N ILE A 97 12.43 10.95 -7.56
CA ILE A 97 12.54 11.19 -6.11
C ILE A 97 13.98 10.94 -5.63
N LEU A 98 14.57 9.80 -6.01
CA LEU A 98 15.95 9.50 -5.66
C LEU A 98 16.93 10.58 -6.15
N SER A 99 16.79 10.98 -7.40
CA SER A 99 17.63 12.03 -7.99
C SER A 99 17.51 13.36 -7.25
N PHE A 100 16.29 13.74 -6.90
CA PHE A 100 15.98 14.95 -6.12
C PHE A 100 16.60 14.89 -4.71
N LEU A 101 16.48 13.75 -4.03
CA LEU A 101 16.93 13.60 -2.65
C LEU A 101 18.43 13.34 -2.51
N LYS A 102 19.12 12.91 -3.56
CA LYS A 102 20.56 12.59 -3.52
C LYS A 102 21.45 13.66 -2.86
N PRO A 103 21.28 14.98 -3.09
CA PRO A 103 22.06 16.01 -2.42
C PRO A 103 21.86 16.10 -0.90
N TYR A 104 20.72 15.62 -0.40
CA TYR A 104 20.38 15.64 1.03
C TYR A 104 21.11 14.54 1.81
N PHE A 105 21.52 13.46 1.13
CA PHE A 105 22.26 12.34 1.71
C PHE A 105 23.78 12.45 1.54
N LYS A 106 24.27 13.55 1.01
CA LYS A 106 25.72 13.74 0.86
C LYS A 106 26.43 13.73 2.22
N GLY A 107 27.36 12.78 2.42
CA GLY A 107 28.09 12.59 3.66
C GLY A 107 27.33 11.82 4.76
N VAL A 108 26.20 11.21 4.43
CA VAL A 108 25.49 10.27 5.29
C VAL A 108 25.95 8.85 4.96
N GLU A 109 26.30 8.09 5.99
CA GLU A 109 26.61 6.66 5.84
C GLU A 109 25.31 5.85 5.67
N GLY A 110 25.35 4.83 4.81
CA GLY A 110 24.23 3.93 4.57
C GLY A 110 23.72 3.96 3.12
N ASN A 111 22.73 3.11 2.85
CA ASN A 111 22.10 3.01 1.54
C ASN A 111 20.92 3.99 1.45
N TYR A 112 21.15 5.16 0.85
CA TYR A 112 20.12 6.19 0.72
C TYR A 112 18.90 5.71 -0.13
N GLU A 113 19.10 4.81 -1.08
CA GLU A 113 18.00 4.26 -1.89
C GLU A 113 17.03 3.44 -1.03
N GLU A 114 17.56 2.61 -0.13
CA GLU A 114 16.72 1.84 0.79
C GLU A 114 15.98 2.74 1.78
N GLU A 115 16.62 3.80 2.27
CA GLU A 115 15.99 4.75 3.18
C GLU A 115 14.84 5.49 2.49
N VAL A 116 15.05 5.95 1.25
CA VAL A 116 14.01 6.61 0.47
C VAL A 116 12.89 5.64 0.09
N LEU A 117 13.22 4.41 -0.30
CA LEU A 117 12.22 3.39 -0.62
C LEU A 117 11.35 3.05 0.59
N ARG A 118 11.97 2.88 1.76
CA ARG A 118 11.25 2.65 3.00
C ARG A 118 10.33 3.82 3.33
N PHE A 119 10.82 5.05 3.25
CA PHE A 119 10.01 6.24 3.46
C PHE A 119 8.79 6.28 2.55
N VAL A 120 8.98 6.07 1.24
CA VAL A 120 7.89 6.08 0.26
C VAL A 120 6.86 4.98 0.59
N LYS A 121 7.31 3.76 0.84
CA LYS A 121 6.42 2.64 1.18
C LYS A 121 5.65 2.86 2.48
N ASP A 122 6.32 3.29 3.54
CA ASP A 122 5.69 3.53 4.84
C ASP A 122 4.66 4.67 4.77
N SER A 123 4.99 5.72 4.03
CA SER A 123 4.05 6.83 3.79
C SER A 123 2.80 6.35 3.05
N PHE A 124 2.95 5.52 2.02
CA PHE A 124 1.80 5.05 1.22
C PHE A 124 0.92 4.03 1.95
N ARG A 125 1.47 3.29 2.91
CA ARG A 125 0.68 2.40 3.76
C ARG A 125 -0.27 3.15 4.69
N ASN A 126 0.18 4.28 5.22
CA ASN A 126 -0.53 5.04 6.24
C ASN A 126 -1.39 6.17 5.66
N LEU A 127 -1.33 6.41 4.33
CA LEU A 127 -2.08 7.47 3.69
C LEU A 127 -3.35 6.94 3.03
N ASP A 128 -4.49 7.24 3.65
CA ASP A 128 -5.80 7.03 3.06
C ASP A 128 -6.15 8.15 2.07
N THR A 129 -5.62 9.35 2.31
CA THR A 129 -5.85 10.53 1.48
C THR A 129 -4.57 11.33 1.23
N ALA A 130 -4.52 12.02 0.08
CA ALA A 130 -3.41 12.90 -0.28
C ALA A 130 -3.14 14.04 0.72
N CYS A 131 -4.15 14.45 1.49
CA CYS A 131 -4.03 15.56 2.46
C CYS A 131 -3.05 15.28 3.60
N SER A 132 -2.84 14.00 3.93
CA SER A 132 -1.92 13.61 5.00
C SER A 132 -0.45 13.56 4.55
N ALA A 133 -0.17 13.62 3.24
CA ALA A 133 1.20 13.57 2.72
C ALA A 133 2.02 14.79 3.17
N ASP A 134 1.41 15.96 3.16
CA ASP A 134 2.07 17.21 3.55
C ASP A 134 2.52 17.16 5.00
N GLU A 135 1.69 16.64 5.90
CA GLU A 135 2.01 16.49 7.32
C GLU A 135 3.15 15.51 7.57
N ILE A 136 3.18 14.40 6.81
CA ILE A 136 4.23 13.38 6.94
C ILE A 136 5.58 13.90 6.42
N ILE A 137 5.56 14.74 5.39
CA ILE A 137 6.77 15.26 4.75
C ILE A 137 7.25 16.53 5.44
N TYR A 138 6.33 17.34 5.96
CA TYR A 138 6.65 18.64 6.56
C TYR A 138 7.52 18.45 7.81
N GLY A 139 8.70 19.08 7.81
CA GLY A 139 9.65 18.99 8.92
C GLY A 139 10.50 17.71 8.95
N ARG A 140 10.22 16.72 8.10
CA ARG A 140 11.06 15.53 7.99
C ARG A 140 12.44 15.88 7.47
N LYS A 141 13.46 15.25 8.06
CA LYS A 141 14.82 15.31 7.56
C LYS A 141 15.08 14.14 6.63
N PHE A 142 15.64 14.42 5.47
CA PHE A 142 16.21 13.42 4.58
C PHE A 142 17.73 13.48 4.72
N GLY A 143 18.32 12.38 5.14
CA GLY A 143 19.72 12.41 5.57
C GLY A 143 19.92 13.43 6.69
N ASN A 144 20.71 14.49 6.40
CA ASN A 144 21.05 15.50 7.40
C ASN A 144 20.23 16.80 7.33
N LYS A 145 19.35 16.95 6.35
CA LYS A 145 18.72 18.24 6.05
C LYS A 145 17.22 18.12 5.80
N PRO A 146 16.39 19.03 6.31
CA PRO A 146 15.01 19.15 5.90
C PRO A 146 14.91 19.79 4.51
N ILE A 147 13.89 19.39 3.75
CA ILE A 147 13.50 20.09 2.53
C ILE A 147 12.77 21.38 2.94
N LYS A 148 13.09 22.51 2.31
CA LYS A 148 12.53 23.82 2.67
C LYS A 148 12.21 24.68 1.44
N GLY A 149 11.26 25.62 1.62
CA GLY A 149 10.90 26.60 0.60
C GLY A 149 10.44 25.94 -0.70
N ASN A 150 10.73 26.55 -1.84
CA ASN A 150 10.31 26.09 -3.17
C ASN A 150 10.73 24.65 -3.50
N LYS A 151 11.74 24.10 -2.79
CA LYS A 151 12.14 22.69 -2.93
C LYS A 151 11.12 21.74 -2.31
N MET A 152 10.33 22.19 -1.37
CA MET A 152 9.23 21.41 -0.82
C MET A 152 8.13 21.19 -1.90
N ASP A 153 7.75 22.24 -2.61
CA ASP A 153 6.73 22.17 -3.66
C ASP A 153 7.19 21.24 -4.79
N GLU A 154 8.46 21.35 -5.19
CA GLU A 154 9.07 20.45 -6.18
C GLU A 154 9.06 18.98 -5.72
N PHE A 155 9.40 18.75 -4.46
CA PHE A 155 9.38 17.40 -3.88
C PHE A 155 7.97 16.83 -3.79
N LEU A 156 6.99 17.62 -3.37
CA LEU A 156 5.59 17.21 -3.29
C LEU A 156 5.04 16.79 -4.64
N LEU A 157 5.36 17.52 -5.71
CA LEU A 157 4.95 17.12 -7.07
C LEU A 157 5.51 15.75 -7.47
N LEU A 158 6.78 15.48 -7.17
CA LEU A 158 7.40 14.17 -7.42
C LEU A 158 6.78 13.07 -6.56
N TYR A 159 6.53 13.37 -5.30
CA TYR A 159 5.91 12.46 -4.35
C TYR A 159 4.49 12.07 -4.77
N TYR A 160 3.65 13.05 -5.09
CA TYR A 160 2.28 12.80 -5.55
C TYR A 160 2.21 12.04 -6.87
N ALA A 161 3.16 12.26 -7.77
CA ALA A 161 3.23 11.49 -9.01
C ALA A 161 3.43 9.98 -8.74
N VAL A 162 4.27 9.64 -7.75
CA VAL A 162 4.46 8.24 -7.34
C VAL A 162 3.28 7.73 -6.52
N PHE A 163 2.78 8.54 -5.58
CA PHE A 163 1.65 8.18 -4.73
C PHE A 163 0.39 7.86 -5.54
N ASN A 164 0.08 8.69 -6.54
CA ASN A 164 -1.13 8.52 -7.36
C ASN A 164 -1.14 7.22 -8.17
N ASP A 165 0.02 6.67 -8.49
CA ASP A 165 0.15 5.41 -9.23
C ASP A 165 0.31 4.20 -8.29
N THR A 166 0.65 4.43 -7.02
CA THR A 166 0.96 3.33 -6.08
C THR A 166 -0.32 2.73 -5.50
N LYS A 167 -0.43 1.41 -5.62
CA LYS A 167 -1.54 0.66 -5.05
C LYS A 167 -1.41 0.58 -3.53
N GLY A 168 -2.50 0.83 -2.84
CA GLY A 168 -2.50 0.89 -1.38
C GLY A 168 -3.43 -0.12 -0.70
N PRO A 169 -3.03 -0.63 0.47
CA PRO A 169 -3.85 -1.59 1.21
C PRO A 169 -5.19 -1.02 1.67
N ALA A 170 -5.24 0.22 2.13
CA ALA A 170 -6.47 0.91 2.52
C ALA A 170 -7.45 1.10 1.35
N ARG A 171 -6.95 1.11 0.12
CA ARG A 171 -7.74 1.25 -1.10
C ARG A 171 -8.04 -0.09 -1.80
N ARG A 172 -7.99 -1.19 -1.07
CA ARG A 172 -8.26 -2.54 -1.60
C ARG A 172 -7.43 -2.90 -2.84
N GLY A 173 -6.20 -2.41 -2.90
CA GLY A 173 -5.29 -2.66 -4.02
C GLY A 173 -5.41 -1.69 -5.19
N PHE A 174 -6.28 -0.69 -5.13
CA PHE A 174 -6.32 0.38 -6.12
C PHE A 174 -5.30 1.48 -5.82
N SER A 175 -4.85 2.19 -6.84
CA SER A 175 -4.14 3.45 -6.69
C SER A 175 -5.12 4.61 -6.47
N PRO A 176 -4.69 5.77 -5.93
CA PRO A 176 -5.56 6.94 -5.80
C PRO A 176 -6.17 7.38 -7.13
N MET A 177 -5.41 7.31 -8.22
CA MET A 177 -5.89 7.66 -9.56
C MET A 177 -6.99 6.70 -10.02
N GLU A 178 -6.83 5.40 -9.81
CA GLU A 178 -7.84 4.40 -10.18
C GLU A 178 -9.13 4.58 -9.37
N VAL A 179 -9.03 4.86 -8.08
CA VAL A 179 -10.21 5.17 -7.23
C VAL A 179 -10.94 6.40 -7.75
N GLY A 180 -10.23 7.46 -8.11
CA GLY A 180 -10.83 8.66 -8.69
C GLY A 180 -11.62 8.35 -9.98
N PHE A 181 -11.10 7.50 -10.85
CA PHE A 181 -11.80 7.07 -12.07
C PHE A 181 -13.04 6.21 -11.78
N LEU A 182 -13.01 5.35 -10.75
CA LEU A 182 -14.16 4.55 -10.36
C LEU A 182 -15.31 5.45 -9.87
N LEU A 183 -15.00 6.41 -9.00
CA LEU A 183 -15.99 7.35 -8.47
C LEU A 183 -16.64 8.24 -9.56
N MET A 184 -15.90 8.55 -10.64
CA MET A 184 -16.44 9.30 -11.77
C MET A 184 -17.39 8.47 -12.66
N LYS A 185 -17.33 7.15 -12.61
CA LYS A 185 -18.15 6.25 -13.43
C LYS A 185 -19.44 5.82 -12.75
N GLU A 186 -19.58 6.01 -11.46
CA GLU A 186 -20.83 5.71 -10.77
C GLU A 186 -21.86 6.79 -11.13
N PRO A 187 -23.00 6.43 -11.78
CA PRO A 187 -24.08 7.37 -12.02
C PRO A 187 -24.66 7.80 -10.68
N LYS A 188 -24.86 9.11 -10.51
CA LYS A 188 -25.54 9.72 -9.35
C LYS A 188 -27.00 9.29 -9.31
#